data_79226ce3efa8b79973cf5f991b611917
#
_entry.id   79226ce3efa8b79973cf5f991b611917
#
_cell.length_a   1.000
_cell.length_b   1.000
_cell.length_c   1.000
_cell.angle_alpha   90.00
_cell.angle_beta   90.00
_cell.angle_gamma   90.00
#
_symmetry.space_group_name_H-M   'P 1'
#
loop_
_entity.id
_entity.type
_entity.pdbx_description
1 polymer ?
#
loop_
_entity_poly.entity_id
_entity_poly.type
_entity_poly.pdbx_seq_one_letter_code
_entity_poly.pdbx_strand_id
1 'polypeptide(L)'
;MEVITAAGSGDAHLDDDPNFPRGFVVGTNFSKLAEERFEGVRSWQLPYYGSAGIVASNEKIGLPKFPNYAASAADGVEKVRARIDEVSAVCPETAFALAGFSQGAHVSGDVLMDLSPEQAEKVIAAYLLADPRRGSKDGATLITTNHGPIPEHHTGLLGSRPAGTFDRYEGKVRSICSQGDPACDIPPDGLLAAVGQWAQQADPEPYELTPVAAMDSMLTDGSFLLAVAPVAPRLAVALGHGDPRGVGDALRAAAGNPRLREAQRNTMNLAAHEVQDMLSYLKAKGFATIEPGATGSTAVDTAIGLVRLALDPAVAVAVPQALGMFDRHFVYRGESRTFTTIDGVRVDDWITADLTREIADYLDQPDRAVRPVPASERRGLAKLFGHGLWKVLDKVLGNRDPASQRVWERFEL
;
A
#
# COMPACT_ATOMS: atom_id res chain seq x y z
N MET A 1 -21.79 0.39 -18.73
CA MET A 1 -20.40 0.06 -18.37
C MET A 1 -20.08 0.61 -17.00
N GLU A 2 -19.24 -0.06 -16.22
CA GLU A 2 -18.80 0.43 -14.90
C GLU A 2 -17.27 0.45 -14.76
N VAL A 3 -16.75 1.55 -14.22
CA VAL A 3 -15.34 1.72 -13.86
C VAL A 3 -15.21 1.58 -12.35
N ILE A 4 -14.61 0.50 -11.89
CA ILE A 4 -14.43 0.16 -10.49
C ILE A 4 -13.02 0.58 -10.05
N THR A 5 -12.93 1.38 -8.98
CA THR A 5 -11.65 1.82 -8.44
C THR A 5 -11.47 1.37 -7.01
N ALA A 6 -10.24 0.99 -6.65
CA ALA A 6 -9.85 0.57 -5.31
C ALA A 6 -8.61 1.35 -4.85
N ALA A 7 -8.77 2.18 -3.84
CA ALA A 7 -7.69 2.97 -3.27
C ALA A 7 -6.75 2.10 -2.41
N GLY A 8 -5.54 2.61 -2.13
CA GLY A 8 -4.54 1.93 -1.30
C GLY A 8 -4.81 2.03 0.19
N SER A 9 -3.93 1.37 0.97
CA SER A 9 -3.97 1.45 2.44
C SER A 9 -3.85 2.90 2.91
N GLY A 10 -4.73 3.27 3.84
CA GLY A 10 -4.80 4.62 4.38
C GLY A 10 -5.55 5.64 3.52
N ASP A 11 -5.98 5.28 2.31
CA ASP A 11 -6.76 6.15 1.41
C ASP A 11 -8.22 5.71 1.25
N ALA A 12 -8.52 4.43 1.42
CA ALA A 12 -9.87 3.90 1.42
C ALA A 12 -10.55 4.03 2.79
N HIS A 13 -11.87 4.20 2.80
CA HIS A 13 -12.68 4.29 4.01
C HIS A 13 -14.00 3.52 3.82
N LEU A 14 -14.51 2.92 4.91
CA LEU A 14 -15.79 2.21 4.90
C LEU A 14 -17.00 3.12 4.65
N ASP A 15 -16.88 4.39 5.03
CA ASP A 15 -17.92 5.42 4.87
C ASP A 15 -17.79 6.22 3.57
N ASP A 16 -16.89 5.81 2.66
CA ASP A 16 -16.83 6.41 1.33
C ASP A 16 -18.13 6.18 0.58
N ASP A 17 -18.67 7.23 -0.01
CA ASP A 17 -19.77 7.07 -0.95
C ASP A 17 -19.21 6.50 -2.26
N PRO A 18 -19.58 5.27 -2.64
CA PRO A 18 -19.00 4.63 -3.82
C PRO A 18 -19.35 5.35 -5.13
N ASN A 19 -20.38 6.19 -5.15
CA ASN A 19 -20.78 6.95 -6.33
C ASN A 19 -20.08 8.32 -6.43
N PHE A 20 -19.36 8.72 -5.37
CA PHE A 20 -18.57 9.94 -5.33
C PHE A 20 -17.09 9.62 -5.04
N PRO A 21 -16.40 9.00 -5.98
CA PRO A 21 -15.01 8.60 -5.77
C PRO A 21 -14.11 9.81 -5.45
N ARG A 22 -13.33 9.70 -4.39
CA ARG A 22 -12.41 10.76 -3.92
C ARG A 22 -11.08 10.82 -4.65
N GLY A 23 -10.95 10.06 -5.70
CA GLY A 23 -9.69 9.89 -6.41
C GLY A 23 -8.92 8.68 -5.91
N PHE A 24 -8.42 7.93 -6.85
CA PHE A 24 -7.70 6.68 -6.68
C PHE A 24 -6.20 6.91 -6.47
N VAL A 25 -5.64 7.83 -7.22
CA VAL A 25 -4.30 8.40 -7.03
C VAL A 25 -4.51 9.88 -6.76
N VAL A 26 -3.90 10.42 -5.71
CA VAL A 26 -4.16 11.79 -5.25
C VAL A 26 -4.19 12.81 -6.40
N GLY A 27 -5.31 13.51 -6.53
CA GLY A 27 -5.49 14.60 -7.49
C GLY A 27 -6.11 14.21 -8.82
N THR A 28 -6.37 12.93 -9.11
CA THR A 28 -6.98 12.53 -10.38
C THR A 28 -8.10 11.53 -10.18
N ASN A 29 -9.29 11.91 -10.61
CA ASN A 29 -10.46 11.06 -10.62
C ASN A 29 -10.77 10.60 -12.06
N PHE A 30 -9.93 9.73 -12.62
CA PHE A 30 -10.07 9.28 -14.01
C PHE A 30 -11.38 8.50 -14.24
N SER A 31 -11.90 7.80 -13.23
CA SER A 31 -13.17 7.08 -13.35
C SER A 31 -14.35 8.05 -13.45
N LYS A 32 -14.32 9.14 -12.68
CA LYS A 32 -15.35 10.19 -12.75
C LYS A 32 -15.27 10.93 -14.08
N LEU A 33 -14.08 11.21 -14.57
CA LEU A 33 -13.89 11.80 -15.89
C LEU A 33 -14.45 10.90 -17.00
N ALA A 34 -14.29 9.60 -16.89
CA ALA A 34 -14.89 8.64 -17.84
C ALA A 34 -16.43 8.69 -17.77
N GLU A 35 -17.01 8.72 -16.57
CA GLU A 35 -18.46 8.86 -16.38
C GLU A 35 -19.01 10.17 -16.97
N GLU A 36 -18.31 11.28 -16.80
CA GLU A 36 -18.72 12.58 -17.34
C GLU A 36 -18.59 12.64 -18.87
N ARG A 37 -17.66 11.87 -19.44
CA ARG A 37 -17.34 11.93 -20.86
C ARG A 37 -18.17 10.96 -21.72
N PHE A 38 -18.57 9.83 -21.16
CA PHE A 38 -19.27 8.78 -21.89
C PHE A 38 -20.65 8.51 -21.29
N GLU A 39 -21.68 8.61 -22.09
CA GLU A 39 -23.04 8.23 -21.68
C GLU A 39 -23.09 6.71 -21.41
N GLY A 40 -23.74 6.31 -20.32
CA GLY A 40 -23.86 4.90 -19.94
C GLY A 40 -22.63 4.34 -19.20
N VAL A 41 -21.61 5.16 -18.95
CA VAL A 41 -20.48 4.81 -18.06
C VAL A 41 -20.79 5.28 -16.65
N ARG A 42 -20.51 4.44 -15.67
CA ARG A 42 -20.64 4.71 -14.24
C ARG A 42 -19.29 4.55 -13.55
N SER A 43 -19.04 5.38 -12.57
CA SER A 43 -17.87 5.31 -11.68
C SER A 43 -18.31 4.76 -10.33
N TRP A 44 -17.59 3.75 -9.83
CA TRP A 44 -17.81 3.17 -8.52
C TRP A 44 -16.46 2.99 -7.79
N GLN A 45 -16.33 3.54 -6.60
CA GLN A 45 -15.14 3.38 -5.76
C GLN A 45 -15.44 2.42 -4.62
N LEU A 46 -14.56 1.45 -4.41
CA LEU A 46 -14.66 0.46 -3.36
C LEU A 46 -14.61 1.09 -1.95
N PRO A 47 -15.70 1.01 -1.16
CA PRO A 47 -15.68 1.36 0.25
C PRO A 47 -15.23 0.14 1.08
N TYR A 48 -13.97 0.09 1.50
CA TYR A 48 -13.42 -0.99 2.30
C TYR A 48 -12.50 -0.48 3.40
N TYR A 49 -12.01 -1.35 4.25
CA TYR A 49 -11.20 -0.94 5.40
C TYR A 49 -9.93 -0.17 5.00
N GLY A 50 -9.26 -0.53 3.91
CA GLY A 50 -8.00 0.11 3.50
C GLY A 50 -6.94 0.09 4.57
N SER A 51 -6.90 -0.93 5.42
CA SER A 51 -5.98 -1.01 6.54
C SER A 51 -4.81 -1.95 6.28
N ALA A 52 -3.69 -1.66 6.91
CA ALA A 52 -2.51 -2.50 6.94
C ALA A 52 -1.99 -2.56 8.39
N GLY A 53 -2.77 -3.18 9.28
CA GLY A 53 -2.50 -3.23 10.71
C GLY A 53 -2.56 -1.83 11.35
N ILE A 54 -1.39 -1.29 11.73
CA ILE A 54 -1.28 0.03 12.34
C ILE A 54 -1.57 1.20 11.38
N VAL A 55 -1.69 0.96 10.08
CA VAL A 55 -2.07 1.97 9.07
C VAL A 55 -3.53 1.78 8.72
N ALA A 56 -4.39 2.63 9.24
CA ALA A 56 -5.81 2.65 8.93
C ALA A 56 -6.31 4.09 8.84
N SER A 57 -7.20 4.36 7.89
CA SER A 57 -7.77 5.69 7.67
C SER A 57 -9.12 5.91 8.37
N ASN A 58 -9.66 4.88 9.02
CA ASN A 58 -11.03 4.84 9.53
C ASN A 58 -11.20 5.38 10.97
N GLU A 59 -10.34 6.26 11.44
CA GLU A 59 -10.41 6.83 12.80
C GLU A 59 -11.75 7.50 13.13
N LYS A 60 -12.41 8.05 12.10
CA LYS A 60 -13.66 8.79 12.26
C LYS A 60 -14.89 7.90 12.51
N ILE A 61 -14.80 6.61 12.20
CA ILE A 61 -15.95 5.69 12.25
C ILE A 61 -16.13 5.10 13.65
N GLY A 62 -15.17 5.31 14.56
CA GLY A 62 -15.25 4.77 15.91
C GLY A 62 -15.26 3.25 15.97
N LEU A 63 -14.68 2.59 14.97
CA LEU A 63 -14.56 1.14 14.96
C LEU A 63 -13.66 0.70 16.11
N PRO A 64 -14.11 -0.21 16.96
CA PRO A 64 -13.31 -0.71 18.07
C PRO A 64 -12.12 -1.54 17.60
N LYS A 65 -12.14 -2.01 16.34
CA LYS A 65 -11.17 -2.95 15.78
C LYS A 65 -10.88 -2.62 14.31
N PHE A 66 -9.60 -2.69 13.95
CA PHE A 66 -9.14 -2.55 12.56
C PHE A 66 -8.60 -3.89 12.07
N PRO A 67 -9.03 -4.36 10.89
CA PRO A 67 -8.50 -5.58 10.34
C PRO A 67 -7.03 -5.43 9.97
N ASN A 68 -6.28 -6.51 10.06
CA ASN A 68 -4.95 -6.59 9.47
C ASN A 68 -5.02 -6.44 7.95
N TYR A 69 -3.86 -6.45 7.29
CA TYR A 69 -3.78 -6.30 5.84
C TYR A 69 -4.59 -7.37 5.11
N ALA A 70 -4.45 -8.65 5.51
CA ALA A 70 -5.08 -9.78 4.83
C ALA A 70 -6.62 -9.70 4.93
N ALA A 71 -7.15 -9.45 6.12
CA ALA A 71 -8.58 -9.28 6.33
C ALA A 71 -9.15 -8.06 5.59
N SER A 72 -8.41 -6.95 5.55
CA SER A 72 -8.80 -5.76 4.79
C SER A 72 -8.83 -6.02 3.28
N ALA A 73 -7.84 -6.72 2.75
CA ALA A 73 -7.80 -7.09 1.33
C ALA A 73 -8.93 -8.05 0.97
N ALA A 74 -9.19 -9.06 1.83
CA ALA A 74 -10.29 -10.02 1.64
C ALA A 74 -11.67 -9.32 1.63
N ASP A 75 -11.94 -8.39 2.56
CA ASP A 75 -13.14 -7.55 2.57
C ASP A 75 -13.29 -6.77 1.25
N GLY A 76 -12.18 -6.21 0.75
CA GLY A 76 -12.19 -5.50 -0.54
C GLY A 76 -12.52 -6.41 -1.71
N VAL A 77 -11.92 -7.61 -1.78
CA VAL A 77 -12.20 -8.61 -2.84
C VAL A 77 -13.66 -9.04 -2.81
N GLU A 78 -14.20 -9.37 -1.62
CA GLU A 78 -15.60 -9.75 -1.46
C GLU A 78 -16.55 -8.66 -1.97
N LYS A 79 -16.33 -7.40 -1.59
CA LYS A 79 -17.18 -6.28 -1.98
C LYS A 79 -17.13 -5.97 -3.47
N VAL A 80 -15.96 -6.01 -4.10
CA VAL A 80 -15.87 -5.80 -5.55
C VAL A 80 -16.54 -6.93 -6.31
N ARG A 81 -16.37 -8.18 -5.89
CA ARG A 81 -17.07 -9.33 -6.50
C ARG A 81 -18.58 -9.19 -6.36
N ALA A 82 -19.06 -8.90 -5.14
CA ALA A 82 -20.49 -8.67 -4.90
C ALA A 82 -21.04 -7.54 -5.81
N ARG A 83 -20.26 -6.48 -6.03
CA ARG A 83 -20.65 -5.40 -6.94
C ARG A 83 -20.75 -5.85 -8.39
N ILE A 84 -19.77 -6.60 -8.87
CA ILE A 84 -19.78 -7.15 -10.23
C ILE A 84 -20.96 -8.12 -10.42
N ASP A 85 -21.23 -8.98 -9.43
CA ASP A 85 -22.36 -9.92 -9.46
C ASP A 85 -23.70 -9.17 -9.47
N GLU A 86 -23.88 -8.15 -8.61
CA GLU A 86 -25.07 -7.30 -8.56
C GLU A 86 -25.35 -6.63 -9.92
N VAL A 87 -24.31 -5.99 -10.48
CA VAL A 87 -24.44 -5.29 -11.76
C VAL A 87 -24.71 -6.26 -12.90
N SER A 88 -24.01 -7.40 -12.93
CA SER A 88 -24.19 -8.43 -13.95
C SER A 88 -25.58 -9.07 -13.91
N ALA A 89 -26.17 -9.20 -12.72
CA ALA A 89 -27.52 -9.75 -12.55
C ALA A 89 -28.60 -8.82 -13.09
N VAL A 90 -28.42 -7.49 -12.92
CA VAL A 90 -29.39 -6.49 -13.38
C VAL A 90 -29.18 -6.10 -14.83
N CYS A 91 -27.93 -5.94 -15.25
CA CYS A 91 -27.51 -5.51 -16.58
C CYS A 91 -26.44 -6.47 -17.12
N PRO A 92 -26.82 -7.64 -17.65
CA PRO A 92 -25.89 -8.69 -18.06
C PRO A 92 -24.85 -8.23 -19.12
N GLU A 93 -25.16 -7.22 -19.91
CA GLU A 93 -24.26 -6.69 -20.95
C GLU A 93 -23.27 -5.62 -20.44
N THR A 94 -23.23 -5.39 -19.12
CA THR A 94 -22.31 -4.40 -18.57
C THR A 94 -20.86 -4.85 -18.70
N ALA A 95 -20.04 -4.02 -19.36
CA ALA A 95 -18.60 -4.16 -19.37
C ALA A 95 -17.98 -3.48 -18.14
N PHE A 96 -16.81 -3.97 -17.74
CA PHE A 96 -16.09 -3.50 -16.55
C PHE A 96 -14.69 -3.01 -16.90
N ALA A 97 -14.25 -1.95 -16.23
CA ALA A 97 -12.84 -1.62 -16.11
C ALA A 97 -12.47 -1.55 -14.62
N LEU A 98 -11.32 -2.08 -14.24
CA LEU A 98 -10.87 -2.10 -12.86
C LEU A 98 -9.57 -1.30 -12.72
N ALA A 99 -9.42 -0.58 -11.62
CA ALA A 99 -8.14 0.07 -11.32
C ALA A 99 -7.86 0.04 -9.82
N GLY A 100 -6.66 -0.36 -9.44
CA GLY A 100 -6.26 -0.44 -8.06
C GLY A 100 -4.87 0.15 -7.82
N PHE A 101 -4.66 0.78 -6.65
CA PHE A 101 -3.38 1.26 -6.19
C PHE A 101 -2.96 0.54 -4.91
N SER A 102 -1.72 0.02 -4.85
CA SER A 102 -1.19 -0.64 -3.65
C SER A 102 -2.12 -1.77 -3.18
N GLN A 103 -2.67 -1.74 -1.99
CA GLN A 103 -3.65 -2.73 -1.51
C GLN A 103 -4.87 -2.84 -2.45
N GLY A 104 -5.32 -1.71 -3.04
CA GLY A 104 -6.39 -1.73 -4.04
C GLY A 104 -5.99 -2.46 -5.33
N ALA A 105 -4.71 -2.43 -5.72
CA ALA A 105 -4.21 -3.22 -6.85
C ALA A 105 -4.20 -4.72 -6.52
N HIS A 106 -3.83 -5.09 -5.30
CA HIS A 106 -3.99 -6.45 -4.80
C HIS A 106 -5.45 -6.90 -4.89
N VAL A 107 -6.38 -6.12 -4.35
CA VAL A 107 -7.82 -6.41 -4.40
C VAL A 107 -8.30 -6.59 -5.85
N SER A 108 -8.00 -5.63 -6.73
CA SER A 108 -8.42 -5.68 -8.13
C SER A 108 -7.86 -6.89 -8.86
N GLY A 109 -6.58 -7.22 -8.63
CA GLY A 109 -5.93 -8.36 -9.25
C GLY A 109 -6.48 -9.71 -8.77
N ASP A 110 -6.83 -9.82 -7.49
CA ASP A 110 -7.43 -11.05 -6.95
C ASP A 110 -8.88 -11.23 -7.40
N VAL A 111 -9.64 -10.13 -7.53
CA VAL A 111 -10.95 -10.17 -8.18
C VAL A 111 -10.85 -10.70 -9.60
N LEU A 112 -9.93 -10.16 -10.41
CA LEU A 112 -9.73 -10.61 -11.79
C LEU A 112 -9.35 -12.10 -11.87
N MET A 113 -8.59 -12.60 -10.90
CA MET A 113 -8.23 -14.02 -10.82
C MET A 113 -9.46 -14.92 -10.66
N ASP A 114 -10.45 -14.46 -9.93
CA ASP A 114 -11.61 -15.22 -9.48
C ASP A 114 -12.90 -15.00 -10.28
N LEU A 115 -12.93 -14.09 -11.27
CA LEU A 115 -14.10 -13.87 -12.13
C LEU A 115 -14.49 -15.13 -12.89
N SER A 116 -15.79 -15.32 -13.14
CA SER A 116 -16.25 -16.35 -14.07
C SER A 116 -15.75 -16.07 -15.49
N PRO A 117 -15.70 -17.07 -16.39
CA PRO A 117 -15.33 -16.84 -17.77
C PRO A 117 -16.17 -15.73 -18.43
N GLU A 118 -17.49 -15.74 -18.20
CA GLU A 118 -18.44 -14.79 -18.76
C GLU A 118 -18.20 -13.35 -18.23
N GLN A 119 -17.85 -13.22 -16.96
CA GLN A 119 -17.49 -11.92 -16.35
C GLN A 119 -16.13 -11.44 -16.85
N ALA A 120 -15.16 -12.34 -16.97
CA ALA A 120 -13.81 -12.03 -17.47
C ALA A 120 -13.82 -11.48 -18.90
N GLU A 121 -14.65 -12.04 -19.79
CA GLU A 121 -14.82 -11.55 -21.17
C GLU A 121 -15.29 -10.09 -21.21
N LYS A 122 -16.08 -9.65 -20.21
CA LYS A 122 -16.62 -8.29 -20.11
C LYS A 122 -15.64 -7.28 -19.51
N VAL A 123 -14.47 -7.72 -19.04
CA VAL A 123 -13.41 -6.81 -18.63
C VAL A 123 -12.75 -6.23 -19.88
N ILE A 124 -12.79 -4.90 -20.03
CA ILE A 124 -12.16 -4.20 -21.16
C ILE A 124 -10.77 -3.69 -20.82
N ALA A 125 -10.52 -3.30 -19.57
CA ALA A 125 -9.21 -2.84 -19.10
C ALA A 125 -9.05 -3.08 -17.59
N ALA A 126 -7.81 -3.28 -17.16
CA ALA A 126 -7.47 -3.27 -15.74
C ALA A 126 -6.09 -2.64 -15.52
N TYR A 127 -5.97 -1.83 -14.45
CA TYR A 127 -4.75 -1.11 -14.08
C TYR A 127 -4.36 -1.47 -12.65
N LEU A 128 -3.23 -2.16 -12.50
CA LEU A 128 -2.68 -2.58 -11.22
C LEU A 128 -1.43 -1.76 -10.91
N LEU A 129 -1.61 -0.66 -10.12
CA LEU A 129 -0.52 0.24 -9.75
C LEU A 129 0.12 -0.21 -8.45
N ALA A 130 1.45 -0.33 -8.46
CA ALA A 130 2.21 -0.71 -7.27
C ALA A 130 1.66 -1.98 -6.60
N ASP A 131 1.29 -2.97 -7.40
CA ASP A 131 0.62 -4.18 -6.95
C ASP A 131 1.54 -5.06 -6.09
N PRO A 132 1.24 -5.23 -4.79
CA PRO A 132 2.08 -6.03 -3.89
C PRO A 132 2.02 -7.54 -4.17
N ARG A 133 1.16 -7.99 -5.07
CA ARG A 133 1.12 -9.37 -5.58
C ARG A 133 1.55 -9.51 -7.04
N ARG A 134 2.24 -8.49 -7.58
CA ARG A 134 2.77 -8.53 -8.93
C ARG A 134 3.68 -9.75 -9.13
N GLY A 135 3.43 -10.51 -10.18
CA GLY A 135 4.29 -11.58 -10.65
C GLY A 135 4.98 -11.22 -11.97
N SER A 136 6.17 -11.76 -12.21
CA SER A 136 6.85 -11.58 -13.51
C SER A 136 6.26 -12.45 -14.62
N LYS A 137 5.43 -13.42 -14.27
CA LYS A 137 4.83 -14.42 -15.18
C LYS A 137 3.32 -14.54 -14.99
N ASP A 138 2.69 -13.58 -14.37
CA ASP A 138 1.24 -13.60 -14.10
C ASP A 138 0.37 -13.30 -15.34
N GLY A 139 0.98 -12.92 -16.47
CA GLY A 139 0.27 -12.61 -17.71
C GLY A 139 -0.16 -11.15 -17.85
N ALA A 140 0.09 -10.30 -16.84
CA ALA A 140 -0.15 -8.86 -16.96
C ALA A 140 0.91 -8.21 -17.88
N THR A 141 0.48 -7.21 -18.67
CA THR A 141 1.40 -6.38 -19.45
C THR A 141 2.13 -5.41 -18.51
N LEU A 142 3.43 -5.61 -18.32
CA LEU A 142 4.25 -4.70 -17.52
C LEU A 142 4.49 -3.40 -18.29
N ILE A 143 4.06 -2.29 -17.71
CA ILE A 143 4.27 -0.96 -18.26
C ILE A 143 5.53 -0.35 -17.62
N THR A 144 6.51 -0.06 -18.46
CA THR A 144 7.78 0.56 -18.03
C THR A 144 7.56 2.04 -17.70
N THR A 145 8.07 2.45 -16.54
CA THR A 145 8.03 3.85 -16.09
C THR A 145 9.39 4.54 -16.31
N ASN A 146 9.43 5.86 -16.12
CA ASN A 146 10.68 6.65 -16.17
C ASN A 146 11.73 6.24 -15.12
N HIS A 147 11.37 5.42 -14.14
CA HIS A 147 12.30 4.90 -13.14
C HIS A 147 13.09 3.68 -13.62
N GLY A 148 12.78 3.18 -14.80
CA GLY A 148 13.48 2.08 -15.44
C GLY A 148 12.73 0.74 -15.41
N PRO A 149 13.31 -0.29 -16.04
CA PRO A 149 12.71 -1.61 -16.12
C PRO A 149 12.82 -2.35 -14.78
N ILE A 150 11.78 -3.09 -14.45
CA ILE A 150 11.79 -4.01 -13.30
C ILE A 150 12.60 -5.26 -13.67
N PRO A 151 13.52 -5.74 -12.81
CA PRO A 151 14.18 -7.01 -13.02
C PRO A 151 13.18 -8.17 -13.16
N GLU A 152 13.39 -9.05 -14.15
CA GLU A 152 12.44 -10.10 -14.49
C GLU A 152 12.09 -11.05 -13.33
N HIS A 153 13.06 -11.29 -12.42
CA HIS A 153 12.85 -12.16 -11.25
C HIS A 153 12.23 -11.45 -10.05
N HIS A 154 12.08 -10.13 -10.08
CA HIS A 154 11.46 -9.38 -8.99
C HIS A 154 9.94 -9.54 -8.96
N THR A 155 9.39 -9.49 -7.76
CA THR A 155 7.96 -9.67 -7.49
C THR A 155 7.41 -8.57 -6.59
N GLY A 156 6.13 -8.60 -6.34
CA GLY A 156 5.50 -7.78 -5.30
C GLY A 156 5.87 -8.27 -3.89
N LEU A 157 5.72 -7.38 -2.92
CA LEU A 157 6.02 -7.59 -1.50
C LEU A 157 5.34 -8.83 -0.90
N LEU A 158 4.14 -9.14 -1.36
CA LEU A 158 3.34 -10.26 -0.86
C LEU A 158 3.53 -11.55 -1.69
N GLY A 159 4.51 -11.56 -2.57
CA GLY A 159 4.75 -12.67 -3.49
C GLY A 159 3.91 -12.59 -4.76
N SER A 160 4.20 -13.48 -5.69
CA SER A 160 3.55 -13.49 -7.01
C SER A 160 2.21 -14.19 -6.99
N ARG A 161 1.28 -13.72 -7.83
CA ARG A 161 0.19 -14.58 -8.30
C ARG A 161 0.72 -15.74 -9.13
N PRO A 162 -0.06 -16.82 -9.31
CA PRO A 162 0.31 -17.92 -10.18
C PRO A 162 0.64 -17.43 -11.59
N ALA A 163 1.56 -18.14 -12.26
CA ALA A 163 1.88 -17.87 -13.65
C ALA A 163 0.63 -18.02 -14.52
N GLY A 164 0.45 -17.12 -15.52
CA GLY A 164 -0.68 -17.15 -16.42
C GLY A 164 -2.03 -16.68 -15.83
N THR A 165 -2.04 -16.16 -14.61
CA THR A 165 -3.29 -15.67 -13.96
C THR A 165 -4.10 -14.75 -14.87
N PHE A 166 -3.43 -13.89 -15.64
CA PHE A 166 -4.08 -12.89 -16.48
C PHE A 166 -4.05 -13.21 -17.98
N ASP A 167 -3.55 -14.38 -18.39
CA ASP A 167 -3.45 -14.76 -19.82
C ASP A 167 -4.80 -14.68 -20.55
N ARG A 168 -5.89 -15.04 -19.86
CA ARG A 168 -7.25 -14.96 -20.41
C ARG A 168 -7.74 -13.55 -20.75
N TYR A 169 -7.05 -12.52 -20.27
CA TYR A 169 -7.41 -11.11 -20.53
C TYR A 169 -6.71 -10.52 -21.76
N GLU A 170 -5.84 -11.27 -22.43
CA GLU A 170 -5.23 -10.90 -23.72
C GLU A 170 -4.61 -9.48 -23.72
N GLY A 171 -3.84 -9.15 -22.68
CA GLY A 171 -3.16 -7.86 -22.57
C GLY A 171 -4.00 -6.70 -22.02
N LYS A 172 -5.27 -6.94 -21.65
CA LYS A 172 -6.14 -5.92 -21.03
C LYS A 172 -5.71 -5.57 -19.59
N VAL A 173 -4.92 -6.41 -18.91
CA VAL A 173 -4.40 -6.15 -17.57
C VAL A 173 -3.03 -5.50 -17.67
N ARG A 174 -2.90 -4.28 -17.19
CA ARG A 174 -1.68 -3.48 -17.19
C ARG A 174 -1.12 -3.40 -15.77
N SER A 175 0.09 -3.89 -15.59
CA SER A 175 0.83 -3.80 -14.33
C SER A 175 1.78 -2.60 -14.40
N ILE A 176 1.60 -1.62 -13.54
CA ILE A 176 2.38 -0.39 -13.48
C ILE A 176 3.17 -0.37 -12.18
N CYS A 177 4.48 -0.49 -12.27
CA CYS A 177 5.37 -0.52 -11.12
C CYS A 177 6.59 0.36 -11.39
N SER A 178 6.93 1.23 -10.43
CA SER A 178 8.17 2.01 -10.48
C SER A 178 9.32 1.17 -9.97
N GLN A 179 10.43 1.14 -10.71
CA GLN A 179 11.64 0.47 -10.25
C GLN A 179 12.07 0.98 -8.86
N GLY A 180 12.29 0.07 -7.94
CA GLY A 180 12.64 0.36 -6.54
C GLY A 180 11.42 0.63 -5.63
N ASP A 181 10.19 0.50 -6.12
CA ASP A 181 9.00 0.51 -5.27
C ASP A 181 8.88 -0.82 -4.51
N PRO A 182 9.05 -0.83 -3.19
CA PRO A 182 9.06 -2.07 -2.42
C PRO A 182 7.71 -2.80 -2.41
N ALA A 183 6.61 -2.14 -2.77
CA ALA A 183 5.33 -2.84 -2.89
C ALA A 183 5.32 -3.81 -4.07
N CYS A 184 5.96 -3.47 -5.19
CA CYS A 184 5.86 -4.23 -6.43
C CYS A 184 7.19 -4.62 -7.09
N ASP A 185 8.34 -4.22 -6.52
CA ASP A 185 9.67 -4.46 -7.09
C ASP A 185 10.67 -4.86 -6.03
N ILE A 186 10.61 -6.12 -5.58
CA ILE A 186 11.59 -6.69 -4.63
C ILE A 186 12.07 -8.08 -5.06
N PRO A 187 13.28 -8.47 -4.65
CA PRO A 187 13.74 -9.86 -4.76
C PRO A 187 12.82 -10.80 -3.96
N PRO A 188 12.33 -11.91 -4.55
CA PRO A 188 11.35 -12.79 -3.91
C PRO A 188 11.91 -13.59 -2.70
N ASP A 189 13.21 -13.72 -2.60
CA ASP A 189 13.96 -14.41 -1.55
C ASP A 189 14.56 -13.44 -0.50
N GLY A 190 14.24 -12.15 -0.61
CA GLY A 190 14.74 -11.12 0.29
C GLY A 190 14.00 -11.04 1.62
N LEU A 191 14.60 -10.32 2.58
CA LEU A 191 14.00 -10.09 3.90
C LEU A 191 12.64 -9.40 3.81
N LEU A 192 12.46 -8.40 2.92
CA LEU A 192 11.20 -7.73 2.74
C LEU A 192 10.11 -8.66 2.19
N ALA A 193 10.46 -9.57 1.27
CA ALA A 193 9.52 -10.58 0.79
C ALA A 193 9.07 -11.51 1.93
N ALA A 194 9.98 -11.89 2.83
CA ALA A 194 9.62 -12.69 4.00
C ALA A 194 8.69 -11.92 4.95
N VAL A 195 8.92 -10.62 5.17
CA VAL A 195 8.00 -9.74 5.94
C VAL A 195 6.62 -9.67 5.27
N GLY A 196 6.56 -9.50 3.96
CA GLY A 196 5.32 -9.49 3.20
C GLY A 196 4.54 -10.81 3.30
N GLN A 197 5.24 -11.94 3.19
CA GLN A 197 4.64 -13.27 3.35
C GLN A 197 4.11 -13.48 4.78
N TRP A 198 4.83 -13.00 5.79
CA TRP A 198 4.32 -13.00 7.16
C TRP A 198 3.03 -12.18 7.27
N ALA A 199 2.99 -10.97 6.72
CA ALA A 199 1.81 -10.10 6.77
C ALA A 199 0.57 -10.71 6.11
N GLN A 200 0.73 -11.58 5.10
CA GLN A 200 -0.37 -12.34 4.50
C GLN A 200 -0.86 -13.50 5.37
N GLN A 201 0.02 -14.08 6.19
CA GLN A 201 -0.29 -15.23 7.04
C GLN A 201 -0.70 -14.81 8.46
N ALA A 202 -0.55 -13.51 8.79
CA ALA A 202 -0.96 -12.98 10.08
C ALA A 202 -2.45 -13.22 10.31
N ASP A 203 -2.81 -13.52 11.55
CA ASP A 203 -4.18 -13.81 11.96
C ASP A 203 -5.14 -12.74 11.44
N PRO A 204 -6.21 -13.11 10.71
CA PRO A 204 -7.20 -12.16 10.22
C PRO A 204 -8.05 -11.52 11.33
N GLU A 205 -7.88 -11.91 12.60
CA GLU A 205 -8.62 -11.31 13.69
C GLU A 205 -8.41 -9.79 13.76
N PRO A 206 -9.48 -8.99 13.79
CA PRO A 206 -9.38 -7.55 13.84
C PRO A 206 -8.82 -7.08 15.20
N TYR A 207 -7.86 -6.16 15.16
CA TYR A 207 -7.24 -5.61 16.35
C TYR A 207 -8.03 -4.43 16.92
N GLU A 208 -8.07 -4.33 18.27
CA GLU A 208 -8.61 -3.14 18.93
C GLU A 208 -7.61 -1.99 18.80
N LEU A 209 -7.89 -1.02 17.94
CA LEU A 209 -6.98 0.09 17.72
C LEU A 209 -7.65 1.42 17.43
N THR A 210 -7.01 2.45 17.97
CA THR A 210 -6.96 3.80 17.42
C THR A 210 -5.50 4.09 17.00
N PRO A 211 -5.02 3.52 15.89
CA PRO A 211 -3.59 3.34 15.71
C PRO A 211 -2.87 4.59 15.24
N VAL A 212 -3.39 5.28 14.23
CA VAL A 212 -2.64 6.36 13.57
C VAL A 212 -2.54 7.57 14.47
N ALA A 213 -3.64 8.00 15.08
CA ALA A 213 -3.63 9.14 16.02
C ALA A 213 -2.80 8.86 17.28
N ALA A 214 -2.85 7.62 17.81
CA ALA A 214 -2.05 7.24 18.95
C ALA A 214 -0.56 7.17 18.60
N MET A 215 -0.20 6.61 17.45
CA MET A 215 1.19 6.53 16.99
C MET A 215 1.74 7.89 16.63
N ASP A 216 0.96 8.73 15.91
CA ASP A 216 1.31 10.10 15.62
C ASP A 216 1.57 10.91 16.91
N SER A 217 0.65 10.84 17.86
CA SER A 217 0.84 11.52 19.13
C SER A 217 2.09 11.04 19.89
N MET A 218 2.40 9.73 19.81
CA MET A 218 3.59 9.16 20.47
C MET A 218 4.90 9.63 19.85
N LEU A 219 4.91 9.83 18.53
CA LEU A 219 6.08 10.33 17.81
C LEU A 219 6.24 11.83 17.96
N THR A 220 5.14 12.59 17.91
CA THR A 220 5.15 14.06 17.97
C THR A 220 5.33 14.60 19.37
N ASP A 221 4.73 13.99 20.40
CA ASP A 221 4.88 14.41 21.80
C ASP A 221 6.08 13.76 22.50
N GLY A 222 6.85 12.92 21.80
CA GLY A 222 8.02 12.23 22.34
C GLY A 222 7.71 11.13 23.35
N SER A 223 6.43 10.79 23.56
CA SER A 223 6.04 9.76 24.53
C SER A 223 6.55 8.37 24.16
N PHE A 224 6.72 8.08 22.85
CA PHE A 224 7.36 6.86 22.38
C PHE A 224 8.80 6.73 22.94
N LEU A 225 9.63 7.75 22.76
CA LEU A 225 10.99 7.75 23.29
C LEU A 225 11.02 7.63 24.80
N LEU A 226 10.13 8.34 25.49
CA LEU A 226 10.00 8.28 26.95
C LEU A 226 9.54 6.90 27.43
N ALA A 227 8.73 6.19 26.65
CA ALA A 227 8.29 4.84 26.97
C ALA A 227 9.39 3.80 26.73
N VAL A 228 10.12 3.92 25.62
CA VAL A 228 11.12 2.94 25.18
C VAL A 228 12.48 3.14 25.88
N ALA A 229 12.86 4.39 26.24
CA ALA A 229 14.15 4.67 26.86
C ALA A 229 14.45 3.83 28.12
N PRO A 230 13.52 3.63 29.08
CA PRO A 230 13.79 2.80 30.26
C PRO A 230 14.02 1.31 29.94
N VAL A 231 13.48 0.82 28.82
CA VAL A 231 13.59 -0.58 28.40
C VAL A 231 14.63 -0.78 27.29
N ALA A 232 15.22 0.29 26.78
CA ALA A 232 16.20 0.23 25.68
C ALA A 232 17.36 -0.78 25.92
N PRO A 233 17.93 -0.90 27.12
CA PRO A 233 18.95 -1.89 27.39
C PRO A 233 18.43 -3.34 27.22
N ARG A 234 17.19 -3.62 27.67
CA ARG A 234 16.56 -4.95 27.50
C ARG A 234 16.26 -5.22 26.06
N LEU A 235 15.75 -4.23 25.34
CA LEU A 235 15.47 -4.31 23.92
C LEU A 235 16.75 -4.58 23.11
N ALA A 236 17.84 -3.88 23.43
CA ALA A 236 19.14 -4.07 22.80
C ALA A 236 19.69 -5.50 23.04
N VAL A 237 19.57 -6.00 24.27
CA VAL A 237 19.97 -7.38 24.60
C VAL A 237 19.15 -8.38 23.80
N ALA A 238 17.83 -8.23 23.79
CA ALA A 238 16.94 -9.14 23.08
C ALA A 238 17.22 -9.14 21.56
N LEU A 239 17.39 -7.98 20.95
CA LEU A 239 17.79 -7.85 19.53
C LEU A 239 19.17 -8.43 19.28
N GLY A 240 20.15 -8.11 20.10
CA GLY A 240 21.52 -8.63 19.96
C GLY A 240 21.64 -10.15 20.15
N HIS A 241 20.68 -10.78 20.81
CA HIS A 241 20.60 -12.24 20.99
C HIS A 241 19.60 -12.93 20.06
N GLY A 242 18.96 -12.19 19.14
CA GLY A 242 17.94 -12.74 18.24
C GLY A 242 16.79 -13.41 19.01
N ASP A 243 16.34 -12.76 20.11
CA ASP A 243 15.26 -13.26 20.97
C ASP A 243 13.95 -12.49 20.72
N PRO A 244 13.04 -13.03 19.87
CA PRO A 244 11.77 -12.37 19.58
C PRO A 244 10.90 -12.16 20.82
N ARG A 245 10.90 -13.11 21.77
CA ARG A 245 10.13 -12.98 23.00
C ARG A 245 10.66 -11.87 23.87
N GLY A 246 11.97 -11.79 24.04
CA GLY A 246 12.63 -10.71 24.78
C GLY A 246 12.33 -9.32 24.18
N VAL A 247 12.25 -9.22 22.84
CA VAL A 247 11.82 -7.98 22.16
C VAL A 247 10.38 -7.65 22.51
N GLY A 248 9.46 -8.59 22.38
CA GLY A 248 8.05 -8.41 22.72
C GLY A 248 7.85 -8.03 24.19
N ASP A 249 8.57 -8.69 25.11
CA ASP A 249 8.51 -8.39 26.55
C ASP A 249 9.06 -6.99 26.88
N ALA A 250 10.12 -6.56 26.22
CA ALA A 250 10.65 -5.20 26.38
C ALA A 250 9.64 -4.15 25.90
N LEU A 251 8.99 -4.37 24.75
CA LEU A 251 7.96 -3.46 24.22
C LEU A 251 6.70 -3.45 25.11
N ARG A 252 6.25 -4.61 25.62
CA ARG A 252 5.15 -4.66 26.62
C ARG A 252 5.49 -3.93 27.90
N ALA A 253 6.72 -4.04 28.37
CA ALA A 253 7.18 -3.29 29.52
C ALA A 253 7.19 -1.77 29.26
N ALA A 254 7.53 -1.34 28.02
CA ALA A 254 7.38 0.05 27.60
C ALA A 254 5.92 0.51 27.60
N ALA A 255 4.99 -0.34 27.15
CA ALA A 255 3.56 -0.08 27.21
C ALA A 255 3.03 0.15 28.64
N GLY A 256 3.67 -0.46 29.64
CA GLY A 256 3.38 -0.24 31.07
C GLY A 256 3.75 1.14 31.62
N ASN A 257 4.36 2.02 30.83
CA ASN A 257 4.75 3.36 31.27
C ASN A 257 3.51 4.20 31.65
N PRO A 258 3.41 4.71 32.90
CA PRO A 258 2.24 5.44 33.37
C PRO A 258 2.01 6.79 32.66
N ARG A 259 3.00 7.30 31.94
CA ARG A 259 2.88 8.53 31.14
C ARG A 259 2.14 8.33 29.82
N LEU A 260 1.97 7.07 29.38
CA LEU A 260 1.21 6.77 28.16
C LEU A 260 -0.29 6.84 28.44
N ARG A 261 -1.02 7.41 27.50
CA ARG A 261 -2.49 7.33 27.45
C ARG A 261 -2.93 5.90 27.12
N GLU A 262 -4.17 5.55 27.41
CA GLU A 262 -4.70 4.21 27.17
C GLU A 262 -4.53 3.77 25.72
N ALA A 263 -4.91 4.61 24.75
CA ALA A 263 -4.74 4.33 23.34
C ALA A 263 -3.27 4.07 22.96
N GLN A 264 -2.32 4.84 23.52
CA GLN A 264 -0.89 4.67 23.28
C GLN A 264 -0.37 3.34 23.88
N ARG A 265 -0.87 2.94 25.07
CA ARG A 265 -0.53 1.64 25.66
C ARG A 265 -1.03 0.50 24.82
N ASN A 266 -2.27 0.57 24.33
CA ASN A 266 -2.86 -0.45 23.46
C ASN A 266 -2.07 -0.58 22.16
N THR A 267 -1.71 0.52 21.53
CA THR A 267 -0.86 0.54 20.33
C THR A 267 0.50 -0.12 20.58
N MET A 268 1.16 0.20 21.71
CA MET A 268 2.45 -0.40 22.08
C MET A 268 2.35 -1.90 22.35
N ASN A 269 1.27 -2.36 23.00
CA ASN A 269 1.05 -3.78 23.26
C ASN A 269 0.83 -4.55 21.96
N LEU A 270 0.07 -3.97 21.02
CA LEU A 270 -0.09 -4.57 19.70
C LEU A 270 1.25 -4.62 18.94
N ALA A 271 1.97 -3.51 18.88
CA ALA A 271 3.28 -3.47 18.24
C ALA A 271 4.24 -4.52 18.85
N ALA A 272 4.16 -4.73 20.17
CA ALA A 272 4.93 -5.77 20.85
C ALA A 272 4.57 -7.18 20.37
N HIS A 273 3.30 -7.46 20.15
CA HIS A 273 2.83 -8.74 19.63
C HIS A 273 3.28 -8.94 18.17
N GLU A 274 2.95 -7.99 17.30
CA GLU A 274 3.28 -8.03 15.88
C GLU A 274 4.78 -8.16 15.61
N VAL A 275 5.60 -7.35 16.30
CA VAL A 275 7.06 -7.42 16.16
C VAL A 275 7.61 -8.75 16.65
N GLN A 276 7.10 -9.28 17.76
CA GLN A 276 7.51 -10.60 18.26
C GLN A 276 7.19 -11.71 17.25
N ASP A 277 6.00 -11.71 16.69
CA ASP A 277 5.54 -12.73 15.73
C ASP A 277 6.30 -12.63 14.41
N MET A 278 6.47 -11.40 13.90
CA MET A 278 7.29 -11.16 12.71
C MET A 278 8.72 -11.64 12.88
N LEU A 279 9.39 -11.30 13.99
CA LEU A 279 10.75 -11.74 14.26
C LEU A 279 10.84 -13.26 14.42
N SER A 280 9.84 -13.89 15.04
CA SER A 280 9.75 -15.34 15.17
C SER A 280 9.64 -16.03 13.80
N TYR A 281 8.79 -15.48 12.93
CA TYR A 281 8.66 -15.95 11.55
C TYR A 281 9.94 -15.79 10.74
N LEU A 282 10.55 -14.60 10.79
CA LEU A 282 11.82 -14.32 10.10
C LEU A 282 12.96 -15.27 10.58
N LYS A 283 13.02 -15.50 11.88
CA LYS A 283 13.98 -16.45 12.46
C LYS A 283 13.73 -17.88 11.95
N ALA A 284 12.47 -18.32 11.88
CA ALA A 284 12.11 -19.63 11.34
C ALA A 284 12.45 -19.77 9.84
N LYS A 285 12.46 -18.65 9.10
CA LYS A 285 12.88 -18.58 7.69
C LYS A 285 14.40 -18.45 7.49
N GLY A 286 15.18 -18.40 8.56
CA GLY A 286 16.64 -18.29 8.52
C GLY A 286 17.16 -16.84 8.39
N PHE A 287 16.28 -15.83 8.50
CA PHE A 287 16.71 -14.43 8.56
C PHE A 287 17.06 -14.01 9.99
N ALA A 288 17.99 -13.07 10.12
CA ALA A 288 18.40 -12.50 11.41
C ALA A 288 18.76 -13.58 12.47
N THR A 289 19.37 -14.67 12.05
CA THR A 289 19.88 -15.71 12.94
C THR A 289 21.15 -15.21 13.62
N ILE A 290 20.98 -14.48 14.71
CA ILE A 290 22.08 -14.06 15.56
C ILE A 290 22.36 -15.20 16.52
N GLU A 291 23.52 -15.86 16.36
CA GLU A 291 24.01 -16.75 17.39
C GLU A 291 24.54 -15.90 18.54
N PRO A 292 24.06 -16.12 19.78
CA PRO A 292 24.59 -15.42 20.93
C PRO A 292 26.11 -15.58 21.00
N GLY A 293 26.81 -14.48 21.21
CA GLY A 293 28.26 -14.55 21.44
C GLY A 293 28.57 -15.36 22.70
N ALA A 294 29.61 -16.15 22.66
CA ALA A 294 30.01 -17.03 23.77
C ALA A 294 31.12 -16.41 24.61
N THR A 295 31.17 -15.09 24.77
CA THR A 295 32.25 -14.41 25.51
C THR A 295 32.04 -14.44 27.02
N GLY A 296 30.84 -14.81 27.48
CA GLY A 296 30.47 -14.80 28.91
C GLY A 296 30.12 -13.41 29.45
N SER A 297 30.13 -12.36 28.61
CA SER A 297 29.73 -11.00 28.95
C SER A 297 28.50 -10.59 28.15
N THR A 298 27.36 -10.42 28.81
CA THR A 298 26.13 -10.02 28.17
C THR A 298 26.27 -8.72 27.36
N ALA A 299 27.03 -7.75 27.85
CA ALA A 299 27.25 -6.49 27.15
C ALA A 299 28.03 -6.64 25.86
N VAL A 300 29.12 -7.46 25.90
CA VAL A 300 29.94 -7.73 24.72
C VAL A 300 29.18 -8.58 23.72
N ASP A 301 28.46 -9.60 24.16
CA ASP A 301 27.65 -10.47 23.30
C ASP A 301 26.52 -9.69 22.64
N THR A 302 25.87 -8.79 23.38
CA THR A 302 24.86 -7.85 22.83
C THR A 302 25.46 -6.95 21.75
N ALA A 303 26.62 -6.34 22.03
CA ALA A 303 27.28 -5.46 21.06
C ALA A 303 27.69 -6.21 19.80
N ILE A 304 28.25 -7.42 19.93
CA ILE A 304 28.57 -8.27 18.78
C ILE A 304 27.33 -8.64 17.98
N GLY A 305 26.23 -9.01 18.66
CA GLY A 305 24.97 -9.35 18.02
C GLY A 305 24.37 -8.17 17.24
N LEU A 306 24.34 -6.98 17.83
CA LEU A 306 23.86 -5.77 17.15
C LEU A 306 24.72 -5.41 15.93
N VAL A 307 26.04 -5.54 16.04
CA VAL A 307 26.94 -5.32 14.89
C VAL A 307 26.70 -6.36 13.80
N ARG A 308 26.52 -7.64 14.14
CA ARG A 308 26.16 -8.68 13.17
C ARG A 308 24.84 -8.40 12.49
N LEU A 309 23.80 -7.99 13.24
CA LEU A 309 22.52 -7.59 12.68
C LEU A 309 22.67 -6.42 11.70
N ALA A 310 23.42 -5.40 12.09
CA ALA A 310 23.64 -4.22 11.24
C ALA A 310 24.46 -4.53 9.98
N LEU A 311 25.33 -5.54 10.03
CA LEU A 311 26.14 -6.00 8.91
C LEU A 311 25.53 -7.19 8.16
N ASP A 312 24.35 -7.68 8.59
CA ASP A 312 23.63 -8.74 7.88
C ASP A 312 23.30 -8.29 6.46
N PRO A 313 23.73 -9.02 5.42
CA PRO A 313 23.48 -8.63 4.03
C PRO A 313 21.99 -8.47 3.71
N ALA A 314 21.11 -9.29 4.30
CA ALA A 314 19.67 -9.20 4.10
C ALA A 314 19.11 -7.90 4.69
N VAL A 315 19.58 -7.48 5.87
CA VAL A 315 19.20 -6.22 6.52
C VAL A 315 19.76 -5.03 5.73
N ALA A 316 21.03 -5.10 5.31
CA ALA A 316 21.68 -4.06 4.52
C ALA A 316 20.96 -3.79 3.18
N VAL A 317 20.36 -4.80 2.56
CA VAL A 317 19.54 -4.65 1.35
C VAL A 317 18.13 -4.21 1.68
N ALA A 318 17.51 -4.75 2.73
CA ALA A 318 16.11 -4.46 3.07
C ALA A 318 15.90 -3.02 3.55
N VAL A 319 16.84 -2.41 4.27
CA VAL A 319 16.70 -1.04 4.78
C VAL A 319 16.56 0.01 3.66
N PRO A 320 17.44 0.06 2.64
CA PRO A 320 17.25 0.94 1.49
C PRO A 320 15.95 0.66 0.72
N GLN A 321 15.56 -0.61 0.58
CA GLN A 321 14.30 -0.99 -0.05
C GLN A 321 13.11 -0.47 0.75
N ALA A 322 13.09 -0.63 2.08
CA ALA A 322 12.02 -0.10 2.93
C ALA A 322 11.92 1.43 2.85
N LEU A 323 13.05 2.13 2.77
CA LEU A 323 13.08 3.58 2.55
C LEU A 323 12.51 3.96 1.17
N GLY A 324 12.63 3.11 0.17
CA GLY A 324 12.01 3.25 -1.13
C GLY A 324 10.48 3.39 -1.08
N MET A 325 9.82 2.94 -0.01
CA MET A 325 8.39 3.17 0.22
C MET A 325 8.06 4.66 0.15
N PHE A 326 8.90 5.52 0.72
CA PHE A 326 8.67 6.96 0.73
C PHE A 326 9.09 7.63 -0.58
N ASP A 327 10.10 7.12 -1.25
CA ASP A 327 10.67 7.72 -2.46
C ASP A 327 10.07 7.15 -3.76
N ARG A 328 9.57 5.91 -3.75
CA ARG A 328 9.05 5.22 -4.94
C ARG A 328 7.57 4.89 -4.88
N HIS A 329 7.06 4.41 -3.76
CA HIS A 329 5.66 4.02 -3.64
C HIS A 329 4.68 5.21 -3.68
N PHE A 330 5.07 6.34 -3.11
CA PHE A 330 4.20 7.54 -3.08
C PHE A 330 4.36 8.47 -4.28
N VAL A 331 5.32 8.22 -5.20
CA VAL A 331 5.55 9.09 -6.38
C VAL A 331 4.52 8.93 -7.50
N TYR A 332 3.67 7.91 -7.45
CA TYR A 332 2.54 7.80 -8.38
C TYR A 332 1.51 8.93 -8.19
N ARG A 333 1.53 9.60 -7.06
CA ARG A 333 0.54 10.59 -6.65
C ARG A 333 0.74 11.98 -7.24
N GLY A 334 1.66 12.16 -8.16
CA GLY A 334 1.79 13.38 -8.94
C GLY A 334 2.25 14.65 -8.22
N GLU A 335 2.58 14.59 -6.94
CA GLU A 335 2.98 15.75 -6.13
C GLU A 335 4.49 15.84 -5.85
N SER A 336 5.24 14.80 -6.19
CA SER A 336 6.70 14.75 -6.00
C SER A 336 7.46 15.42 -7.14
N ARG A 337 8.67 15.91 -6.86
CA ARG A 337 9.60 16.39 -7.89
C ARG A 337 10.05 15.29 -8.86
N THR A 338 9.86 14.04 -8.48
CA THR A 338 10.22 12.83 -9.22
C THR A 338 8.98 12.05 -9.61
N PHE A 339 8.08 12.65 -10.37
CA PHE A 339 6.84 11.95 -10.81
C PHE A 339 7.16 10.64 -11.51
N THR A 340 6.31 9.65 -11.24
CA THR A 340 6.24 8.49 -12.13
C THR A 340 5.57 8.91 -13.43
N THR A 341 6.27 8.68 -14.54
CA THR A 341 5.76 8.93 -15.88
C THR A 341 5.89 7.69 -16.74
N ILE A 342 4.99 7.57 -17.72
CA ILE A 342 5.01 6.58 -18.79
C ILE A 342 5.09 7.39 -20.08
N ASP A 343 6.13 7.17 -20.89
CA ASP A 343 6.37 7.90 -22.14
C ASP A 343 6.35 9.44 -21.96
N GLY A 344 6.84 9.94 -20.83
CA GLY A 344 6.84 11.35 -20.48
C GLY A 344 5.49 11.92 -20.04
N VAL A 345 4.45 11.10 -19.92
CA VAL A 345 3.12 11.44 -19.41
C VAL A 345 3.02 10.99 -17.96
N ARG A 346 2.42 11.79 -17.07
CA ARG A 346 2.17 11.38 -15.70
C ARG A 346 1.31 10.12 -15.69
N VAL A 347 1.57 9.24 -14.74
CA VAL A 347 0.89 7.93 -14.65
C VAL A 347 -0.64 8.08 -14.62
N ASP A 348 -1.15 9.04 -13.87
CA ASP A 348 -2.58 9.32 -13.75
C ASP A 348 -3.18 9.82 -15.08
N ASP A 349 -2.50 10.73 -15.78
CA ASP A 349 -2.90 11.19 -17.11
C ASP A 349 -2.79 10.09 -18.17
N TRP A 350 -1.78 9.24 -18.05
CA TRP A 350 -1.60 8.10 -18.94
C TRP A 350 -2.75 7.08 -18.77
N ILE A 351 -3.09 6.73 -17.52
CA ILE A 351 -4.24 5.85 -17.23
C ILE A 351 -5.53 6.47 -17.75
N THR A 352 -5.74 7.77 -17.53
CA THR A 352 -6.92 8.47 -18.03
C THR A 352 -7.02 8.38 -19.55
N ALA A 353 -5.93 8.60 -20.26
CA ALA A 353 -5.90 8.55 -21.73
C ALA A 353 -6.12 7.11 -22.23
N ASP A 354 -5.45 6.13 -21.63
CA ASP A 354 -5.57 4.73 -22.00
C ASP A 354 -7.00 4.20 -21.73
N LEU A 355 -7.52 4.43 -20.52
CA LEU A 355 -8.88 4.02 -20.15
C LEU A 355 -9.95 4.64 -21.06
N THR A 356 -9.86 5.95 -21.33
CA THR A 356 -10.84 6.61 -22.18
C THR A 356 -10.74 6.15 -23.64
N ARG A 357 -9.57 5.73 -24.10
CA ARG A 357 -9.40 5.07 -25.41
C ARG A 357 -10.08 3.70 -25.41
N GLU A 358 -9.81 2.84 -24.43
CA GLU A 358 -10.44 1.52 -24.33
C GLU A 358 -11.99 1.63 -24.25
N ILE A 359 -12.52 2.62 -23.52
CA ILE A 359 -13.97 2.89 -23.46
C ILE A 359 -14.47 3.37 -24.82
N ALA A 360 -13.77 4.30 -25.46
CA ALA A 360 -14.14 4.86 -26.74
C ALA A 360 -14.18 3.79 -27.84
N ASP A 361 -13.18 2.90 -27.86
CA ASP A 361 -13.10 1.77 -28.78
C ASP A 361 -14.24 0.77 -28.51
N TYR A 362 -14.51 0.43 -27.25
CA TYR A 362 -15.60 -0.45 -26.86
C TYR A 362 -16.99 0.09 -27.26
N LEU A 363 -17.19 1.42 -27.12
CA LEU A 363 -18.45 2.10 -27.44
C LEU A 363 -18.54 2.62 -28.89
N ASP A 364 -17.53 2.37 -29.73
CA ASP A 364 -17.39 2.93 -31.10
C ASP A 364 -17.49 4.47 -31.13
N GLN A 365 -16.79 5.14 -30.22
CA GLN A 365 -16.79 6.60 -30.04
C GLN A 365 -15.35 7.17 -29.96
N PRO A 366 -14.48 6.98 -30.98
CA PRO A 366 -13.05 7.31 -30.90
C PRO A 366 -12.76 8.79 -30.65
N ASP A 367 -13.64 9.70 -31.06
CA ASP A 367 -13.48 11.15 -30.86
C ASP A 367 -13.59 11.58 -29.39
N ARG A 368 -14.08 10.70 -28.52
CA ARG A 368 -14.24 10.95 -27.09
C ARG A 368 -13.03 10.53 -26.25
N ALA A 369 -12.05 9.86 -26.83
CA ALA A 369 -10.81 9.53 -26.12
C ALA A 369 -10.05 10.79 -25.71
N VAL A 370 -9.46 10.77 -24.52
CA VAL A 370 -8.61 11.86 -24.02
C VAL A 370 -7.19 11.67 -24.55
N ARG A 371 -6.59 12.76 -25.05
CA ARG A 371 -5.17 12.71 -25.45
C ARG A 371 -4.28 12.84 -24.21
N PRO A 372 -3.20 12.06 -24.11
CA PRO A 372 -2.25 12.21 -23.03
C PRO A 372 -1.54 13.57 -23.11
N VAL A 373 -1.42 14.24 -21.96
CA VAL A 373 -0.74 15.54 -21.86
C VAL A 373 0.67 15.31 -21.32
N PRO A 374 1.74 15.69 -22.05
CA PRO A 374 3.10 15.55 -21.57
C PRO A 374 3.33 16.26 -20.24
N ALA A 375 4.02 15.62 -19.32
CA ALA A 375 4.33 16.19 -18.00
C ALA A 375 5.12 17.54 -18.10
N SER A 376 5.83 17.76 -19.22
CA SER A 376 6.54 19.01 -19.51
C SER A 376 5.62 20.21 -19.70
N GLU A 377 4.39 20.02 -20.17
CA GLU A 377 3.43 21.09 -20.44
C GLU A 377 2.74 21.61 -19.16
N ARG A 378 2.71 20.79 -18.09
CA ARG A 378 2.15 21.18 -16.79
C ARG A 378 3.10 21.97 -15.89
N ARG A 379 4.24 22.45 -16.38
CA ARG A 379 5.32 23.09 -15.58
C ARG A 379 4.94 24.39 -14.85
N GLY A 380 3.74 24.93 -14.98
CA GLY A 380 3.34 26.19 -14.37
C GLY A 380 3.11 26.14 -12.86
N LEU A 381 2.66 25.05 -12.30
CA LEU A 381 2.20 24.93 -10.90
C LEU A 381 3.18 24.17 -9.97
N ALA A 382 4.00 23.29 -10.51
CA ALA A 382 4.90 22.44 -9.73
C ALA A 382 6.10 23.16 -9.09
N LYS A 383 6.37 24.44 -9.43
CA LYS A 383 7.48 25.21 -8.85
C LYS A 383 7.29 25.63 -7.39
N LEU A 384 6.09 25.49 -6.85
CA LEU A 384 5.71 26.02 -5.53
C LEU A 384 5.83 25.03 -4.36
N PHE A 385 5.95 23.72 -4.59
CA PHE A 385 5.70 22.76 -3.51
C PHE A 385 6.74 21.65 -3.38
N GLY A 386 7.79 21.93 -2.60
CA GLY A 386 8.67 20.90 -2.01
C GLY A 386 8.06 20.23 -0.79
N HIS A 387 6.79 19.80 -0.86
CA HIS A 387 6.01 19.39 0.32
C HIS A 387 5.54 17.92 0.33
N GLY A 388 5.92 17.11 -0.66
CA GLY A 388 5.42 15.73 -0.75
C GLY A 388 5.75 14.87 0.47
N LEU A 389 6.99 14.92 0.96
CA LEU A 389 7.40 14.19 2.17
C LEU A 389 6.67 14.70 3.43
N TRP A 390 6.51 16.02 3.56
CA TRP A 390 5.78 16.63 4.66
C TRP A 390 4.28 16.31 4.63
N LYS A 391 3.65 16.22 3.45
CA LYS A 391 2.24 15.80 3.33
C LYS A 391 2.02 14.34 3.72
N VAL A 392 2.93 13.46 3.34
CA VAL A 392 2.87 12.06 3.75
C VAL A 392 3.11 11.95 5.25
N LEU A 393 4.09 12.67 5.77
CA LEU A 393 4.33 12.76 7.21
C LEU A 393 3.17 13.46 7.94
N ASP A 394 2.60 14.54 7.42
CA ASP A 394 1.41 15.19 7.96
C ASP A 394 0.17 14.26 7.90
N LYS A 395 -0.02 13.51 6.84
CA LYS A 395 -1.13 12.57 6.71
C LYS A 395 -0.93 11.31 7.55
N VAL A 396 0.30 10.79 7.61
CA VAL A 396 0.69 9.63 8.43
C VAL A 396 0.86 10.02 9.89
N LEU A 397 1.33 11.24 10.18
CA LEU A 397 1.57 11.76 11.52
C LEU A 397 0.44 12.65 12.05
N GLY A 398 -0.62 12.90 11.27
CA GLY A 398 -1.89 13.50 11.73
C GLY A 398 -1.80 14.95 12.19
N ASN A 399 -0.80 15.73 11.76
CA ASN A 399 -0.64 17.12 12.23
C ASN A 399 -1.72 18.02 11.62
N ARG A 400 -2.81 18.19 12.37
CA ARG A 400 -3.98 19.02 12.03
C ARG A 400 -3.76 20.47 12.50
N ASP A 401 -2.75 21.16 12.00
CA ASP A 401 -2.72 22.60 12.12
C ASP A 401 -3.84 23.20 11.25
N PRO A 402 -4.81 23.95 11.85
CA PRO A 402 -5.87 24.63 11.08
C PRO A 402 -5.35 25.62 10.03
N ALA A 403 -4.09 26.04 10.12
CA ALA A 403 -3.45 26.86 9.11
C ALA A 403 -3.04 26.06 7.87
N SER A 404 -2.62 24.81 8.04
CA SER A 404 -2.31 23.91 6.91
C SER A 404 -3.57 23.51 6.16
N GLN A 405 -4.69 23.25 6.85
CA GLN A 405 -5.97 22.94 6.24
C GLN A 405 -6.46 24.06 5.31
N ARG A 406 -6.31 25.33 5.70
CA ARG A 406 -6.71 26.49 4.87
C ARG A 406 -5.83 26.73 3.64
N VAL A 407 -4.61 26.23 3.63
CA VAL A 407 -3.75 26.24 2.44
C VAL A 407 -4.25 25.24 1.40
N TRP A 408 -4.81 24.11 1.83
CA TRP A 408 -5.30 23.05 0.95
C TRP A 408 -6.63 23.38 0.28
N GLU A 409 -7.57 24.00 1.00
CA GLU A 409 -8.87 24.45 0.46
C GLU A 409 -8.72 25.49 -0.66
N ARG A 410 -7.54 26.13 -0.78
CA ARG A 410 -7.25 27.09 -1.87
C ARG A 410 -6.68 26.46 -3.15
N PHE A 411 -6.35 25.17 -3.14
CA PHE A 411 -5.71 24.48 -4.27
C PHE A 411 -6.55 23.35 -4.86
N GLU A 412 -7.78 23.16 -4.38
CA GLU A 412 -8.78 22.25 -4.97
C GLU A 412 -9.53 22.87 -6.17
N LEU A 413 -8.97 23.88 -6.82
CA LEU A 413 -9.49 24.46 -8.07
C LEU A 413 -8.61 24.09 -9.26
#